data_39676eb566f644f48289df61fbd885e0
#
_entry.id   39676eb566f644f48289df61fbd885e0
#
_cell.length_a   1.000
_cell.length_b   1.000
_cell.length_c   1.000
_cell.angle_alpha   90.00
_cell.angle_beta   90.00
_cell.angle_gamma   90.00
#
_symmetry.space_group_name_H-M   'P 1'
#
loop_
_entity.id
_entity.type
_entity.pdbx_description
1 polymer ?
#
loop_
_entity_poly.entity_id
_entity_poly.type
_entity_poly.pdbx_seq_one_letter_code
_entity_poly.pdbx_strand_id
1 'polypeptide(L)'
;MPQRIVIFEVEGGSDKFFDGHRRDTMPIVTAIRAAGGEAEVVYYRPEWAEDLFTYVAGNFGGYISRVNPGNVPGGERGYFDLLTRLSAAGLVGMSTPAEMMAYGAKDALVKLRDTDLVPTDTAAYYDVASFRETFPVSLSYGQRVLKQNRGSTGSGIWRVQLADPALAAAVEPGTALPPDTRLRCTEAVDNHTEIFGLADFLDFCEQYIIGENGMLVDMRFLPRIVEGEVRILLVGPHPVFVVHKKPAAGGDNFSATLFSGATYTYDPPGAWPELIDTFAAARPVIAEKLGGDNIPLIWTVDFMLDTDADGSDAYVLGEINCSCVGFTSELDMGIQERVAEEALGRVRAAAAPAA
;
A
#
# COMPACT_ATOMS: atom_id res chain seq x y z
N MET A 1 27.05 18.93 13.71
CA MET A 1 27.14 17.52 14.15
C MET A 1 26.63 16.66 13.00
N PRO A 2 27.12 15.41 12.79
CA PRO A 2 26.58 14.54 11.77
C PRO A 2 25.09 14.27 12.07
N GLN A 3 24.26 14.18 11.01
CA GLN A 3 22.86 13.81 11.15
C GLN A 3 22.78 12.33 11.56
N ARG A 4 22.07 12.07 12.66
CA ARG A 4 21.86 10.71 13.17
C ARG A 4 20.44 10.25 12.87
N ILE A 5 20.31 9.12 12.20
CA ILE A 5 19.02 8.52 11.83
C ILE A 5 18.93 7.11 12.43
N VAL A 6 17.83 6.82 13.14
CA VAL A 6 17.52 5.48 13.57
C VAL A 6 16.60 4.79 12.56
N ILE A 7 16.80 3.50 12.32
CA ILE A 7 15.93 2.68 11.46
C ILE A 7 15.22 1.65 12.35
N PHE A 8 13.89 1.71 12.38
CA PHE A 8 13.08 0.77 13.14
C PHE A 8 12.77 -0.47 12.32
N GLU A 9 12.96 -1.62 12.93
CA GLU A 9 12.49 -2.93 12.51
C GLU A 9 11.72 -3.65 13.63
N VAL A 10 11.07 -4.76 13.31
CA VAL A 10 10.56 -5.76 14.28
C VAL A 10 11.27 -7.09 14.06
N GLU A 11 11.34 -7.92 15.09
CA GLU A 11 11.85 -9.28 14.94
C GLU A 11 10.86 -10.16 14.17
N GLY A 12 11.37 -11.09 13.38
CA GLY A 12 10.55 -12.01 12.59
C GLY A 12 9.91 -11.34 11.36
N GLY A 13 8.99 -12.08 10.73
CA GLY A 13 8.34 -11.67 9.49
C GLY A 13 8.97 -12.31 8.26
N SER A 14 8.16 -12.48 7.21
CA SER A 14 8.55 -13.16 5.96
C SER A 14 9.54 -12.36 5.10
N ASP A 15 9.74 -11.08 5.42
CA ASP A 15 10.62 -10.15 4.73
C ASP A 15 12.05 -10.10 5.30
N LYS A 16 12.32 -10.89 6.35
CA LYS A 16 13.63 -10.96 6.99
C LYS A 16 14.55 -11.97 6.29
N PHE A 17 15.84 -11.63 6.29
CA PHE A 17 16.90 -12.50 5.80
C PHE A 17 17.58 -13.25 6.97
N PHE A 18 18.59 -14.08 6.69
CA PHE A 18 19.26 -14.91 7.69
C PHE A 18 19.95 -14.12 8.82
N ASP A 19 20.28 -12.85 8.58
CA ASP A 19 20.89 -11.95 9.57
C ASP A 19 19.84 -11.24 10.47
N GLY A 20 18.55 -11.55 10.29
CA GLY A 20 17.42 -10.96 11.03
C GLY A 20 16.95 -9.61 10.52
N HIS A 21 17.63 -9.02 9.53
CA HIS A 21 17.26 -7.76 8.91
C HIS A 21 16.52 -7.97 7.59
N ARG A 22 15.78 -6.95 7.16
CA ARG A 22 15.30 -6.84 5.77
C ARG A 22 16.52 -6.64 4.86
N ARG A 23 16.45 -7.25 3.67
CA ARG A 23 17.58 -7.17 2.71
C ARG A 23 17.99 -5.74 2.35
N ASP A 24 17.04 -4.80 2.36
CA ASP A 24 17.26 -3.39 2.01
C ASP A 24 17.62 -2.49 3.20
N THR A 25 17.49 -2.95 4.44
CA THR A 25 17.80 -2.13 5.63
C THR A 25 19.29 -1.84 5.77
N MET A 26 20.14 -2.86 5.76
CA MET A 26 21.59 -2.66 5.91
C MET A 26 22.22 -1.90 4.75
N PRO A 27 21.80 -2.08 3.48
CA PRO A 27 22.16 -1.17 2.38
C PRO A 27 21.81 0.30 2.64
N ILE A 28 20.62 0.61 3.17
CA ILE A 28 20.23 1.99 3.55
C ILE A 28 21.19 2.53 4.64
N VAL A 29 21.47 1.74 5.70
CA VAL A 29 22.43 2.13 6.76
C VAL A 29 23.79 2.46 6.16
N THR A 30 24.28 1.61 5.28
CA THR A 30 25.59 1.79 4.62
C THR A 30 25.61 3.07 3.76
N ALA A 31 24.54 3.30 3.00
CA ALA A 31 24.42 4.50 2.17
C ALA A 31 24.34 5.80 2.99
N ILE A 32 23.59 5.82 4.11
CA ILE A 32 23.53 6.97 5.02
C ILE A 32 24.94 7.29 5.58
N ARG A 33 25.68 6.26 6.00
CA ARG A 33 27.03 6.43 6.50
C ARG A 33 28.01 6.92 5.43
N ALA A 34 27.91 6.38 4.22
CA ALA A 34 28.70 6.83 3.06
C ALA A 34 28.41 8.28 2.68
N ALA A 35 27.18 8.76 2.86
CA ALA A 35 26.76 10.14 2.64
C ALA A 35 27.12 11.09 3.81
N GLY A 36 27.88 10.62 4.80
CA GLY A 36 28.37 11.43 5.93
C GLY A 36 27.42 11.57 7.12
N GLY A 37 26.32 10.82 7.14
CA GLY A 37 25.42 10.67 8.28
C GLY A 37 25.83 9.52 9.21
N GLU A 38 25.10 9.38 10.31
CA GLU A 38 25.15 8.21 11.18
C GLU A 38 23.81 7.47 11.13
N ALA A 39 23.85 6.15 11.10
CA ALA A 39 22.63 5.34 11.09
C ALA A 39 22.78 4.11 12.00
N GLU A 40 21.70 3.76 12.69
CA GLU A 40 21.60 2.61 13.59
C GLU A 40 20.25 1.91 13.37
N VAL A 41 20.24 0.58 13.49
CA VAL A 41 19.00 -0.21 13.43
C VAL A 41 18.59 -0.61 14.85
N VAL A 42 17.32 -0.42 15.17
CA VAL A 42 16.73 -0.85 16.44
C VAL A 42 15.49 -1.71 16.18
N TYR A 43 15.31 -2.74 17.00
CA TYR A 43 14.10 -3.55 16.97
C TYR A 43 13.06 -2.97 17.93
N TYR A 44 11.85 -2.71 17.42
CA TYR A 44 10.73 -2.37 18.28
C TYR A 44 10.23 -3.63 18.99
N ARG A 45 10.08 -3.51 20.30
CA ARG A 45 9.35 -4.43 21.14
C ARG A 45 8.47 -3.61 22.11
N PRO A 46 7.20 -4.03 22.33
CA PRO A 46 6.30 -3.28 23.22
C PRO A 46 6.87 -3.01 24.60
N GLU A 47 7.56 -4.00 25.19
CA GLU A 47 8.19 -3.91 26.51
C GLU A 47 9.35 -2.93 26.59
N TRP A 48 9.93 -2.52 25.45
CA TRP A 48 11.05 -1.57 25.37
C TRP A 48 10.62 -0.17 24.91
N ALA A 49 9.32 0.08 24.76
CA ALA A 49 8.83 1.33 24.15
C ALA A 49 9.34 2.59 24.86
N GLU A 50 9.37 2.60 26.20
CA GLU A 50 9.87 3.76 26.98
C GLU A 50 11.37 3.93 26.89
N ASP A 51 12.13 2.84 26.94
CA ASP A 51 13.59 2.89 26.80
C ASP A 51 13.98 3.33 25.39
N LEU A 52 13.28 2.81 24.35
CA LEU A 52 13.45 3.23 22.96
C LEU A 52 13.11 4.70 22.78
N PHE A 53 12.00 5.18 23.36
CA PHE A 53 11.67 6.61 23.30
C PHE A 53 12.82 7.46 23.88
N THR A 54 13.24 7.15 25.08
CA THR A 54 14.31 7.92 25.77
C THR A 54 15.62 7.89 24.99
N TYR A 55 16.01 6.71 24.52
CA TYR A 55 17.23 6.53 23.75
C TYR A 55 17.18 7.29 22.42
N VAL A 56 16.11 7.09 21.65
CA VAL A 56 16.00 7.66 20.32
C VAL A 56 15.80 9.17 20.35
N ALA A 57 14.93 9.69 21.22
CA ALA A 57 14.72 11.13 21.36
C ALA A 57 15.97 11.87 21.80
N GLY A 58 16.82 11.23 22.63
CA GLY A 58 18.05 11.84 23.13
C GLY A 58 19.24 11.78 22.16
N ASN A 59 19.19 10.94 21.12
CA ASN A 59 20.38 10.64 20.32
C ASN A 59 20.22 10.85 18.81
N PHE A 60 18.99 10.96 18.26
CA PHE A 60 18.75 10.99 16.83
C PHE A 60 17.95 12.23 16.41
N GLY A 61 18.16 12.68 15.16
CA GLY A 61 17.40 13.78 14.56
C GLY A 61 16.25 13.30 13.67
N GLY A 62 16.22 12.01 13.33
CA GLY A 62 15.13 11.42 12.53
C GLY A 62 15.06 9.91 12.66
N TYR A 63 13.95 9.35 12.23
CA TYR A 63 13.75 7.90 12.15
C TYR A 63 13.20 7.46 10.79
N ILE A 64 13.57 6.25 10.36
CA ILE A 64 12.98 5.57 9.21
C ILE A 64 12.24 4.33 9.75
N SER A 65 10.95 4.19 9.42
CA SER A 65 10.18 2.99 9.74
C SER A 65 10.31 1.95 8.63
N ARG A 66 10.91 0.79 8.95
CA ARG A 66 10.95 -0.39 8.08
C ARG A 66 10.09 -1.51 8.66
N VAL A 67 8.95 -1.12 9.22
CA VAL A 67 7.99 -2.00 9.91
C VAL A 67 6.68 -2.03 9.14
N ASN A 68 6.21 -3.23 8.81
CA ASN A 68 4.82 -3.42 8.39
C ASN A 68 3.93 -3.36 9.64
N PRO A 69 3.01 -2.39 9.76
CA PRO A 69 2.16 -2.27 10.94
C PRO A 69 1.36 -3.54 11.27
N GLY A 70 0.95 -4.30 10.25
CA GLY A 70 0.27 -5.59 10.43
C GLY A 70 1.12 -6.70 11.06
N ASN A 71 2.44 -6.53 11.12
CA ASN A 71 3.39 -7.52 11.69
C ASN A 71 3.94 -7.11 13.07
N VAL A 72 3.42 -6.04 13.68
CA VAL A 72 3.90 -5.57 14.97
C VAL A 72 3.39 -6.49 16.09
N PRO A 73 4.27 -7.06 16.94
CA PRO A 73 3.84 -7.83 18.09
C PRO A 73 2.93 -7.01 19.01
N GLY A 74 1.78 -7.54 19.37
CA GLY A 74 0.80 -6.86 20.21
C GLY A 74 -0.05 -5.79 19.51
N GLY A 75 0.03 -5.69 18.17
CA GLY A 75 -0.71 -4.74 17.36
C GLY A 75 0.05 -3.43 17.08
N GLU A 76 -0.43 -2.67 16.10
CA GLU A 76 0.28 -1.48 15.60
C GLU A 76 0.20 -0.27 16.55
N ARG A 77 -0.79 -0.23 17.46
CA ARG A 77 -1.08 0.94 18.29
C ARG A 77 0.10 1.40 19.13
N GLY A 78 0.73 0.50 19.87
CA GLY A 78 1.88 0.85 20.72
C GLY A 78 3.08 1.34 19.91
N TYR A 79 3.29 0.79 18.72
CA TYR A 79 4.32 1.25 17.80
C TYR A 79 4.00 2.66 17.26
N PHE A 80 2.78 2.91 16.86
CA PHE A 80 2.33 4.23 16.39
C PHE A 80 2.39 5.28 17.50
N ASP A 81 2.06 4.92 18.74
CA ASP A 81 2.20 5.81 19.89
C ASP A 81 3.67 6.21 20.10
N LEU A 82 4.61 5.26 20.00
CA LEU A 82 6.06 5.55 20.06
C LEU A 82 6.49 6.53 18.98
N LEU A 83 6.15 6.24 17.70
CA LEU A 83 6.54 7.10 16.58
C LEU A 83 5.92 8.50 16.67
N THR A 84 4.67 8.59 17.12
CA THR A 84 3.97 9.88 17.35
C THR A 84 4.69 10.72 18.39
N ARG A 85 5.08 10.11 19.51
CA ARG A 85 5.83 10.76 20.59
C ARG A 85 7.22 11.23 20.11
N LEU A 86 7.92 10.42 19.30
CA LEU A 86 9.20 10.80 18.71
C LEU A 86 9.05 11.99 17.78
N SER A 87 8.03 12.02 16.94
CA SER A 87 7.73 13.17 16.08
C SER A 87 7.38 14.42 16.89
N ALA A 88 6.60 14.27 17.97
CA ALA A 88 6.28 15.36 18.88
C ALA A 88 7.52 15.87 19.67
N ALA A 89 8.54 15.03 19.85
CA ALA A 89 9.83 15.42 20.43
C ALA A 89 10.76 16.11 19.40
N GLY A 90 10.31 16.31 18.15
CA GLY A 90 11.03 17.05 17.11
C GLY A 90 11.83 16.18 16.15
N LEU A 91 11.72 14.87 16.20
CA LEU A 91 12.37 13.98 15.22
C LEU A 91 11.65 14.00 13.87
N VAL A 92 12.41 13.97 12.80
CA VAL A 92 11.87 13.81 11.44
C VAL A 92 11.46 12.37 11.22
N GLY A 93 10.16 12.11 11.12
CA GLY A 93 9.62 10.79 10.86
C GLY A 93 9.57 10.44 9.37
N MET A 94 9.90 9.19 9.03
CA MET A 94 9.95 8.67 7.66
C MET A 94 9.65 7.15 7.64
N SER A 95 8.43 6.59 7.48
CA SER A 95 7.14 7.31 7.48
C SER A 95 6.62 7.49 8.89
N THR A 96 5.87 8.55 9.09
CA THR A 96 5.11 8.78 10.34
C THR A 96 3.84 7.93 10.39
N PRO A 97 3.22 7.70 11.56
CA PRO A 97 1.90 7.07 11.64
C PRO A 97 0.83 7.76 10.77
N ALA A 98 0.86 9.11 10.73
CA ALA A 98 -0.07 9.88 9.90
C ALA A 98 0.10 9.56 8.40
N GLU A 99 1.35 9.51 7.90
CA GLU A 99 1.64 9.11 6.52
C GLU A 99 1.23 7.65 6.26
N MET A 100 1.52 6.73 7.18
CA MET A 100 1.15 5.32 7.05
C MET A 100 -0.37 5.11 7.00
N MET A 101 -1.13 5.92 7.75
CA MET A 101 -2.60 5.89 7.72
C MET A 101 -3.18 6.61 6.50
N ALA A 102 -2.55 7.67 6.03
CA ALA A 102 -3.06 8.45 4.91
C ALA A 102 -2.76 7.79 3.56
N TYR A 103 -1.53 7.33 3.35
CA TYR A 103 -1.07 6.75 2.10
C TYR A 103 -1.12 5.23 2.08
N GLY A 104 -0.81 4.57 3.20
CA GLY A 104 -0.70 3.11 3.28
C GLY A 104 -2.00 2.39 3.65
N ALA A 105 -3.04 3.09 4.04
CA ALA A 105 -4.36 2.51 4.22
C ALA A 105 -5.11 2.42 2.90
N LYS A 106 -5.87 1.35 2.69
CA LYS A 106 -6.58 1.12 1.41
C LYS A 106 -7.65 2.18 1.11
N ASP A 107 -8.18 2.87 2.13
CA ASP A 107 -9.14 3.96 1.96
C ASP A 107 -8.54 5.23 1.32
N ALA A 108 -7.22 5.27 1.11
CA ALA A 108 -6.58 6.27 0.26
C ALA A 108 -7.26 6.33 -1.13
N LEU A 109 -7.66 5.19 -1.68
CA LEU A 109 -8.39 5.12 -2.94
C LEU A 109 -9.75 5.85 -2.86
N VAL A 110 -10.47 5.69 -1.74
CA VAL A 110 -11.76 6.37 -1.55
C VAL A 110 -11.61 7.89 -1.44
N LYS A 111 -10.54 8.34 -0.79
CA LYS A 111 -10.20 9.78 -0.68
C LYS A 111 -9.85 10.39 -2.05
N LEU A 112 -9.41 9.56 -3.00
CA LEU A 112 -9.04 9.96 -4.35
C LEU A 112 -10.15 9.72 -5.40
N ARG A 113 -11.32 9.21 -5.05
CA ARG A 113 -12.40 8.86 -5.99
C ARG A 113 -13.00 10.04 -6.74
N ASP A 114 -12.83 11.27 -6.24
CA ASP A 114 -13.27 12.51 -6.92
C ASP A 114 -12.24 13.02 -7.93
N THR A 115 -11.23 12.20 -8.23
CA THR A 115 -10.19 12.50 -9.21
C THR A 115 -10.31 11.52 -10.37
N ASP A 116 -9.64 11.82 -11.49
CA ASP A 116 -9.57 10.91 -12.63
C ASP A 116 -8.70 9.66 -12.37
N LEU A 117 -8.10 9.56 -11.16
CA LEU A 117 -7.20 8.46 -10.79
C LEU A 117 -7.93 7.19 -10.37
N VAL A 118 -9.11 7.33 -9.79
CA VAL A 118 -9.84 6.23 -9.13
C VAL A 118 -11.30 6.25 -9.58
N PRO A 119 -11.91 5.08 -9.90
CA PRO A 119 -13.31 5.02 -10.28
C PRO A 119 -14.21 5.65 -9.20
N THR A 120 -15.18 6.45 -9.62
CA THR A 120 -16.09 7.19 -8.72
C THR A 120 -16.98 6.28 -7.88
N ASP A 121 -17.17 5.04 -8.29
CA ASP A 121 -17.93 3.99 -7.58
C ASP A 121 -17.10 3.23 -6.54
N THR A 122 -15.87 3.69 -6.26
CA THR A 122 -15.01 3.13 -5.20
C THR A 122 -15.56 3.53 -3.83
N ALA A 123 -15.76 2.55 -2.95
CA ALA A 123 -16.31 2.72 -1.60
C ALA A 123 -15.42 2.06 -0.54
N ALA A 124 -15.63 2.41 0.73
CA ALA A 124 -15.06 1.71 1.87
C ALA A 124 -16.14 1.40 2.90
N TYR A 125 -16.02 0.24 3.51
CA TYR A 125 -16.88 -0.23 4.59
C TYR A 125 -16.07 -0.29 5.88
N TYR A 126 -16.41 0.60 6.81
CA TYR A 126 -15.75 0.70 8.12
C TYR A 126 -16.50 -0.03 9.22
N ASP A 127 -17.71 -0.49 8.93
CA ASP A 127 -18.54 -1.27 9.83
C ASP A 127 -19.34 -2.34 9.07
N VAL A 128 -19.71 -3.40 9.79
CA VAL A 128 -20.41 -4.56 9.24
C VAL A 128 -21.81 -4.21 8.73
N ALA A 129 -22.49 -3.25 9.38
CA ALA A 129 -23.87 -2.90 9.00
C ALA A 129 -23.90 -2.23 7.62
N SER A 130 -23.02 -1.24 7.39
CA SER A 130 -22.91 -0.56 6.09
C SER A 130 -22.45 -1.53 4.99
N PHE A 131 -21.55 -2.48 5.29
CA PHE A 131 -21.14 -3.50 4.35
C PHE A 131 -22.32 -4.42 3.92
N ARG A 132 -23.07 -4.91 4.90
CA ARG A 132 -24.24 -5.78 4.65
C ARG A 132 -25.37 -5.06 3.90
N GLU A 133 -25.55 -3.79 4.12
CA GLU A 133 -26.58 -2.98 3.45
C GLU A 133 -26.19 -2.64 2.01
N THR A 134 -24.95 -2.24 1.76
CA THR A 134 -24.59 -1.60 0.49
C THR A 134 -23.85 -2.49 -0.49
N PHE A 135 -23.07 -3.49 -0.03
CA PHE A 135 -22.35 -4.38 -0.94
C PHE A 135 -23.26 -5.22 -1.86
N PRO A 136 -24.44 -5.73 -1.40
CA PRO A 136 -25.41 -6.39 -2.30
C PRO A 136 -25.89 -5.49 -3.45
N VAL A 137 -25.95 -4.18 -3.23
CA VAL A 137 -26.27 -3.19 -4.27
C VAL A 137 -25.06 -2.95 -5.18
N SER A 138 -23.86 -2.85 -4.62
CA SER A 138 -22.62 -2.65 -5.38
C SER A 138 -22.40 -3.77 -6.42
N LEU A 139 -22.68 -5.03 -6.05
CA LEU A 139 -22.57 -6.19 -6.94
C LEU A 139 -23.50 -6.15 -8.15
N SER A 140 -24.61 -5.40 -8.09
CA SER A 140 -25.53 -5.27 -9.23
C SER A 140 -24.95 -4.45 -10.38
N TYR A 141 -23.89 -3.66 -10.12
CA TYR A 141 -23.18 -2.89 -11.15
C TYR A 141 -22.12 -3.72 -11.89
N GLY A 142 -21.89 -4.98 -11.48
CA GLY A 142 -20.92 -5.86 -12.12
C GLY A 142 -19.91 -6.48 -11.14
N GLN A 143 -18.79 -6.93 -11.68
CA GLN A 143 -17.73 -7.56 -10.88
C GLN A 143 -17.06 -6.55 -9.97
N ARG A 144 -16.83 -6.94 -8.71
CA ARG A 144 -16.19 -6.10 -7.71
C ARG A 144 -14.88 -6.72 -7.22
N VAL A 145 -13.98 -5.88 -6.72
CA VAL A 145 -12.80 -6.30 -5.97
C VAL A 145 -12.88 -5.72 -4.57
N LEU A 146 -12.98 -6.63 -3.59
CA LEU A 146 -12.88 -6.27 -2.18
C LEU A 146 -11.43 -6.39 -1.72
N LYS A 147 -10.93 -5.41 -0.97
CA LYS A 147 -9.56 -5.37 -0.46
C LYS A 147 -9.56 -5.07 1.03
N GLN A 148 -9.01 -5.98 1.86
CA GLN A 148 -8.80 -5.69 3.28
C GLN A 148 -7.73 -4.60 3.48
N ASN A 149 -7.83 -3.84 4.58
CA ASN A 149 -6.93 -2.72 4.86
C ASN A 149 -5.47 -3.14 5.05
N ARG A 150 -5.23 -4.18 5.86
CA ARG A 150 -3.90 -4.63 6.28
C ARG A 150 -3.56 -6.01 5.70
N GLY A 151 -3.69 -6.19 4.39
CA GLY A 151 -3.25 -7.40 3.70
C GLY A 151 -1.88 -7.24 3.05
N SER A 152 -1.21 -8.35 2.82
CA SER A 152 0.01 -8.43 2.01
C SER A 152 -0.07 -9.62 1.06
N THR A 153 0.67 -9.56 -0.05
CA THR A 153 0.80 -10.69 -1.01
C THR A 153 -0.52 -11.19 -1.61
N GLY A 154 -1.55 -10.33 -1.68
CA GLY A 154 -2.86 -10.68 -2.25
C GLY A 154 -3.86 -11.30 -1.26
N SER A 155 -3.46 -11.57 -0.01
CA SER A 155 -4.38 -12.10 1.02
C SER A 155 -5.48 -11.09 1.35
N GLY A 156 -6.74 -11.56 1.40
CA GLY A 156 -7.92 -10.72 1.64
C GLY A 156 -8.24 -9.77 0.50
N ILE A 157 -7.77 -10.06 -0.72
CA ILE A 157 -8.20 -9.38 -1.94
C ILE A 157 -9.06 -10.36 -2.73
N TRP A 158 -10.35 -10.06 -2.84
CA TRP A 158 -11.33 -10.93 -3.45
C TRP A 158 -11.95 -10.29 -4.69
N ARG A 159 -11.86 -10.97 -5.85
CA ARG A 159 -12.70 -10.69 -7.02
C ARG A 159 -14.02 -11.40 -6.83
N VAL A 160 -15.11 -10.65 -6.82
CA VAL A 160 -16.47 -11.13 -6.56
C VAL A 160 -17.35 -10.88 -7.76
N GLN A 161 -18.07 -11.91 -8.20
CA GLN A 161 -19.00 -11.83 -9.32
C GLN A 161 -20.18 -12.75 -9.11
N LEU A 162 -21.29 -12.51 -9.80
CA LEU A 162 -22.42 -13.43 -9.82
C LEU A 162 -21.99 -14.74 -10.48
N ALA A 163 -22.33 -15.88 -9.86
CA ALA A 163 -21.97 -17.20 -10.39
C ALA A 163 -22.79 -17.58 -11.62
N ASP A 164 -24.01 -17.05 -11.76
CA ASP A 164 -24.87 -17.25 -12.92
C ASP A 164 -24.73 -16.10 -13.92
N PRO A 165 -24.16 -16.33 -15.11
CA PRO A 165 -24.02 -15.31 -16.15
C PRO A 165 -25.37 -14.77 -16.66
N ALA A 166 -26.43 -15.57 -16.62
CA ALA A 166 -27.77 -15.13 -17.06
C ALA A 166 -28.33 -14.10 -16.05
N LEU A 167 -28.17 -14.37 -14.76
CA LEU A 167 -28.52 -13.40 -13.71
C LEU A 167 -27.66 -12.14 -13.82
N ALA A 168 -26.35 -12.29 -14.04
CA ALA A 168 -25.44 -11.14 -14.20
C ALA A 168 -25.82 -10.22 -15.38
N ALA A 169 -26.36 -10.79 -16.46
CA ALA A 169 -26.83 -10.03 -17.62
C ALA A 169 -28.22 -9.40 -17.43
N ALA A 170 -29.02 -9.90 -16.48
CA ALA A 170 -30.41 -9.51 -16.28
C ALA A 170 -30.62 -8.58 -15.07
N VAL A 171 -29.67 -8.53 -14.12
CA VAL A 171 -29.83 -7.72 -12.92
C VAL A 171 -29.75 -6.23 -13.27
N GLU A 172 -30.72 -5.46 -12.77
CA GLU A 172 -30.76 -4.01 -12.95
C GLU A 172 -29.78 -3.36 -11.98
N PRO A 173 -28.86 -2.48 -12.48
CA PRO A 173 -27.96 -1.72 -11.63
C PRO A 173 -28.69 -0.96 -10.51
N GLY A 174 -28.16 -0.99 -9.30
CA GLY A 174 -28.78 -0.38 -8.12
C GLY A 174 -29.77 -1.29 -7.37
N THR A 175 -29.98 -2.52 -7.84
CA THR A 175 -30.85 -3.50 -7.17
C THR A 175 -30.08 -4.24 -6.08
N ALA A 176 -30.62 -4.29 -4.86
CA ALA A 176 -30.06 -5.13 -3.82
C ALA A 176 -30.27 -6.62 -4.15
N LEU A 177 -29.19 -7.38 -4.20
CA LEU A 177 -29.23 -8.81 -4.49
C LEU A 177 -29.78 -9.62 -3.30
N PRO A 178 -30.60 -10.66 -3.54
CA PRO A 178 -31.10 -11.55 -2.49
C PRO A 178 -29.97 -12.29 -1.74
N PRO A 179 -30.14 -12.60 -0.43
CA PRO A 179 -29.10 -13.26 0.38
C PRO A 179 -28.65 -14.64 -0.11
N ASP A 180 -29.50 -15.35 -0.84
CA ASP A 180 -29.24 -16.66 -1.44
C ASP A 180 -28.57 -16.58 -2.82
N THR A 181 -28.29 -15.38 -3.32
CA THR A 181 -27.59 -15.18 -4.58
C THR A 181 -26.24 -15.88 -4.55
N ARG A 182 -25.97 -16.72 -5.58
CA ARG A 182 -24.71 -17.44 -5.71
C ARG A 182 -23.61 -16.52 -6.25
N LEU A 183 -22.49 -16.46 -5.54
CA LEU A 183 -21.30 -15.69 -5.91
C LEU A 183 -20.15 -16.61 -6.27
N ARG A 184 -19.37 -16.21 -7.27
CA ARG A 184 -18.06 -16.76 -7.55
C ARG A 184 -17.01 -15.78 -7.02
N CYS A 185 -16.23 -16.22 -6.03
CA CYS A 185 -15.24 -15.43 -5.33
C CYS A 185 -13.85 -16.02 -5.60
N THR A 186 -12.93 -15.22 -6.11
CA THR A 186 -11.55 -15.62 -6.41
C THR A 186 -10.60 -14.78 -5.58
N GLU A 187 -9.73 -15.42 -4.77
CA GLU A 187 -8.75 -14.69 -3.96
C GLU A 187 -7.45 -14.45 -4.73
N ALA A 188 -6.86 -13.26 -4.58
CA ALA A 188 -5.66 -12.86 -5.30
C ALA A 188 -4.38 -13.57 -4.81
N VAL A 189 -4.39 -14.19 -3.62
CA VAL A 189 -3.20 -14.83 -3.07
C VAL A 189 -2.66 -15.94 -3.96
N ASP A 190 -3.55 -16.78 -4.52
CA ASP A 190 -3.21 -17.94 -5.34
C ASP A 190 -4.20 -18.20 -6.50
N ASN A 191 -5.15 -17.30 -6.73
CA ASN A 191 -6.26 -17.40 -7.69
C ASN A 191 -7.22 -18.59 -7.44
N HIS A 192 -7.29 -19.14 -6.22
CA HIS A 192 -8.31 -20.13 -5.92
C HIS A 192 -9.71 -19.50 -5.98
N THR A 193 -10.67 -20.31 -6.37
CA THR A 193 -12.05 -19.86 -6.54
C THR A 193 -12.99 -20.67 -5.67
N GLU A 194 -13.86 -19.98 -4.95
CA GLU A 194 -14.92 -20.56 -4.13
C GLU A 194 -16.29 -20.05 -4.57
N ILE A 195 -17.33 -20.85 -4.29
CA ILE A 195 -18.73 -20.48 -4.53
C ILE A 195 -19.42 -20.28 -3.19
N PHE A 196 -19.82 -19.04 -2.92
CA PHE A 196 -20.56 -18.66 -1.72
C PHE A 196 -22.03 -18.35 -2.03
N GLY A 197 -22.92 -18.47 -1.03
CA GLY A 197 -24.10 -17.64 -0.96
C GLY A 197 -23.73 -16.22 -0.57
N LEU A 198 -24.48 -15.22 -1.02
CA LEU A 198 -24.18 -13.82 -0.67
C LEU A 198 -24.16 -13.62 0.85
N ALA A 199 -25.12 -14.17 1.59
CA ALA A 199 -25.14 -14.07 3.05
C ALA A 199 -23.90 -14.69 3.70
N ASP A 200 -23.49 -15.88 3.26
CA ASP A 200 -22.31 -16.58 3.77
C ASP A 200 -21.02 -15.81 3.45
N PHE A 201 -20.93 -15.17 2.29
CA PHE A 201 -19.77 -14.33 1.92
C PHE A 201 -19.71 -13.06 2.75
N LEU A 202 -20.84 -12.44 3.05
CA LEU A 202 -20.89 -11.29 3.95
C LEU A 202 -20.42 -11.67 5.35
N ASP A 203 -20.88 -12.81 5.90
CA ASP A 203 -20.44 -13.34 7.18
C ASP A 203 -18.93 -13.61 7.19
N PHE A 204 -18.41 -14.22 6.13
CA PHE A 204 -16.98 -14.49 5.97
C PHE A 204 -16.14 -13.20 5.97
N CYS A 205 -16.61 -12.15 5.29
CA CYS A 205 -15.88 -10.90 5.16
C CYS A 205 -15.87 -10.02 6.43
N GLU A 206 -16.75 -10.27 7.41
CA GLU A 206 -16.76 -9.51 8.67
C GLU A 206 -15.41 -9.51 9.38
N GLN A 207 -14.64 -10.60 9.28
CA GLN A 207 -13.30 -10.69 9.88
C GLN A 207 -12.33 -9.60 9.42
N TYR A 208 -12.55 -9.01 8.25
CA TYR A 208 -11.70 -7.95 7.68
C TYR A 208 -12.11 -6.55 8.17
N ILE A 209 -13.31 -6.43 8.72
CA ILE A 209 -13.87 -5.15 9.20
C ILE A 209 -13.75 -5.06 10.72
N ILE A 210 -13.92 -6.20 11.43
CA ILE A 210 -13.84 -6.25 12.88
C ILE A 210 -12.38 -6.18 13.30
N GLY A 211 -12.05 -5.24 14.18
CA GLY A 211 -10.71 -5.09 14.74
C GLY A 211 -10.11 -3.69 14.53
N GLU A 212 -8.88 -3.53 14.97
CA GLU A 212 -8.18 -2.26 14.89
C GLU A 212 -7.87 -1.91 13.42
N ASN A 213 -8.35 -0.73 12.98
CA ASN A 213 -8.23 -0.26 11.59
C ASN A 213 -8.79 -1.24 10.54
N GLY A 214 -9.73 -2.11 10.94
CA GLY A 214 -10.43 -3.01 10.02
C GLY A 214 -11.32 -2.23 9.06
N MET A 215 -11.26 -2.58 7.78
CA MET A 215 -12.14 -2.07 6.72
C MET A 215 -12.02 -2.92 5.47
N LEU A 216 -13.01 -2.83 4.60
CA LEU A 216 -12.95 -3.33 3.22
C LEU A 216 -13.10 -2.16 2.25
N VAL A 217 -12.23 -2.10 1.26
CA VAL A 217 -12.43 -1.23 0.09
C VAL A 217 -13.05 -2.05 -1.03
N ASP A 218 -14.08 -1.49 -1.64
CA ASP A 218 -14.84 -2.04 -2.75
C ASP A 218 -14.62 -1.18 -3.99
N MET A 219 -14.11 -1.76 -5.05
CA MET A 219 -13.92 -1.10 -6.33
C MET A 219 -14.34 -2.03 -7.48
N ARG A 220 -14.68 -1.44 -8.64
CA ARG A 220 -14.98 -2.25 -9.83
C ARG A 220 -13.78 -3.10 -10.24
N PHE A 221 -14.03 -4.29 -10.76
CA PHE A 221 -12.99 -5.09 -11.37
C PHE A 221 -12.52 -4.45 -12.69
N LEU A 222 -11.21 -4.36 -12.87
CA LEU A 222 -10.58 -3.84 -14.09
C LEU A 222 -10.12 -5.02 -14.95
N PRO A 223 -10.82 -5.37 -16.04
CA PRO A 223 -10.55 -6.60 -16.79
C PRO A 223 -9.19 -6.58 -17.50
N ARG A 224 -8.63 -5.39 -17.78
CA ARG A 224 -7.30 -5.23 -18.38
C ARG A 224 -6.14 -5.54 -17.43
N ILE A 225 -6.41 -5.94 -16.18
CA ILE A 225 -5.38 -6.46 -15.26
C ILE A 225 -4.56 -7.62 -15.87
N VAL A 226 -5.11 -8.34 -16.83
CA VAL A 226 -4.39 -9.37 -17.60
C VAL A 226 -3.19 -8.81 -18.39
N GLU A 227 -3.20 -7.50 -18.70
CA GLU A 227 -2.08 -6.79 -19.33
C GLU A 227 -1.00 -6.41 -18.31
N GLY A 228 -1.34 -6.43 -17.03
CA GLY A 228 -0.45 -6.23 -15.91
C GLY A 228 -0.85 -5.07 -15.00
N GLU A 229 -0.23 -5.07 -13.83
CA GLU A 229 -0.18 -3.96 -12.87
C GLU A 229 1.17 -3.28 -13.00
N VAL A 230 1.19 -1.97 -13.08
CA VAL A 230 2.41 -1.18 -13.22
C VAL A 230 2.66 -0.39 -11.95
N ARG A 231 3.71 -0.76 -11.22
CA ARG A 231 4.14 -0.12 -9.97
C ARG A 231 5.20 0.92 -10.25
N ILE A 232 5.00 2.13 -9.80
CA ILE A 232 6.07 3.13 -9.70
C ILE A 232 6.64 3.09 -8.28
N LEU A 233 7.94 2.85 -8.13
CA LEU A 233 8.65 3.03 -6.86
C LEU A 233 9.17 4.46 -6.78
N LEU A 234 8.96 5.08 -5.63
CA LEU A 234 9.35 6.47 -5.37
C LEU A 234 10.24 6.58 -4.13
N VAL A 235 11.19 7.52 -4.21
CA VAL A 235 11.92 8.05 -3.05
C VAL A 235 11.56 9.52 -2.92
N GLY A 236 10.84 9.85 -1.85
CA GLY A 236 10.21 11.16 -1.75
C GLY A 236 9.33 11.45 -2.98
N PRO A 237 9.46 12.62 -3.63
CA PRO A 237 8.66 12.97 -4.80
C PRO A 237 9.16 12.35 -6.12
N HIS A 238 10.23 11.58 -6.11
CA HIS A 238 10.96 11.17 -7.31
C HIS A 238 10.70 9.71 -7.68
N PRO A 239 10.11 9.41 -8.85
CA PRO A 239 10.11 8.06 -9.42
C PRO A 239 11.54 7.57 -9.60
N VAL A 240 11.86 6.39 -9.08
CA VAL A 240 13.19 5.81 -9.17
C VAL A 240 13.23 4.62 -10.12
N PHE A 241 12.13 3.86 -10.16
CA PHE A 241 11.96 2.85 -11.18
C PHE A 241 10.51 2.32 -11.27
N VAL A 242 10.22 1.54 -12.31
CA VAL A 242 8.90 0.99 -12.61
C VAL A 242 8.97 -0.54 -12.64
N VAL A 243 8.02 -1.19 -11.98
CA VAL A 243 7.83 -2.65 -12.03
C VAL A 243 6.55 -2.96 -12.79
N HIS A 244 6.66 -3.63 -13.91
CA HIS A 244 5.51 -4.18 -14.61
C HIS A 244 5.30 -5.64 -14.19
N LYS A 245 4.17 -5.91 -13.57
CA LYS A 245 3.79 -7.21 -13.02
C LYS A 245 2.63 -7.78 -13.84
N LYS A 246 2.88 -8.85 -14.57
CA LYS A 246 1.84 -9.53 -15.37
C LYS A 246 1.36 -10.79 -14.66
N PRO A 247 0.05 -10.99 -14.50
CA PRO A 247 -0.52 -12.25 -14.04
C PRO A 247 -0.03 -13.42 -14.89
N ALA A 248 0.00 -14.63 -14.30
CA ALA A 248 0.31 -15.84 -15.05
C ALA A 248 -0.68 -16.02 -16.21
N ALA A 249 -0.16 -16.41 -17.37
CA ALA A 249 -0.98 -16.61 -18.56
C ALA A 249 -1.96 -17.78 -18.37
N GLY A 250 -3.19 -17.59 -18.86
CA GLY A 250 -4.25 -18.62 -18.90
C GLY A 250 -5.18 -18.59 -17.69
N GLY A 251 -6.36 -19.19 -17.85
CA GLY A 251 -7.39 -19.22 -16.82
C GLY A 251 -7.99 -17.84 -16.49
N ASP A 252 -8.57 -17.75 -15.30
CA ASP A 252 -9.16 -16.53 -14.72
C ASP A 252 -8.18 -15.77 -13.80
N ASN A 253 -6.87 -15.94 -14.04
CA ASN A 253 -5.83 -15.32 -13.21
C ASN A 253 -5.90 -13.80 -13.31
N PHE A 254 -6.13 -13.15 -12.18
CA PHE A 254 -6.13 -11.69 -12.08
C PHE A 254 -5.07 -11.16 -11.10
N SER A 255 -4.43 -12.06 -10.36
CA SER A 255 -3.42 -11.71 -9.38
C SER A 255 -2.07 -11.46 -10.05
N ALA A 256 -1.48 -10.31 -9.77
CA ALA A 256 -0.12 -9.96 -10.17
C ALA A 256 0.91 -10.17 -9.03
N THR A 257 0.63 -11.06 -8.07
CA THR A 257 1.56 -11.40 -7.00
C THR A 257 2.58 -12.47 -7.46
N LEU A 258 3.78 -12.47 -6.87
CA LEU A 258 4.80 -13.50 -7.16
C LEU A 258 4.29 -14.92 -6.88
N PHE A 259 3.51 -15.09 -5.82
CA PHE A 259 2.98 -16.39 -5.40
C PHE A 259 1.92 -16.95 -6.35
N SER A 260 1.28 -16.09 -7.15
CA SER A 260 0.33 -16.49 -8.18
C SER A 260 1.00 -16.83 -9.53
N GLY A 261 2.34 -16.83 -9.60
CA GLY A 261 3.10 -17.11 -10.83
C GLY A 261 3.22 -15.92 -11.78
N ALA A 262 3.01 -14.70 -11.30
CA ALA A 262 3.18 -13.50 -12.11
C ALA A 262 4.63 -13.29 -12.54
N THR A 263 4.82 -12.67 -13.69
CA THR A 263 6.14 -12.27 -14.22
C THR A 263 6.38 -10.80 -13.95
N TYR A 264 7.63 -10.45 -13.59
CA TYR A 264 8.01 -9.06 -13.27
C TYR A 264 9.09 -8.59 -14.24
N THR A 265 8.91 -7.38 -14.78
CA THR A 265 9.96 -6.62 -15.49
C THR A 265 10.23 -5.34 -14.74
N TYR A 266 11.48 -4.89 -14.79
CA TYR A 266 12.00 -3.75 -14.05
C TYR A 266 12.60 -2.76 -15.03
N ASP A 267 12.05 -1.57 -15.10
CA ASP A 267 12.38 -0.58 -16.11
C ASP A 267 12.74 0.78 -15.49
N PRO A 268 13.60 1.57 -16.12
CA PRO A 268 13.78 2.95 -15.73
C PRO A 268 12.50 3.77 -16.00
N PRO A 269 12.20 4.84 -15.23
CA PRO A 269 11.00 5.66 -15.44
C PRO A 269 10.83 6.17 -16.87
N GLY A 270 11.93 6.47 -17.55
CA GLY A 270 11.92 6.93 -18.96
C GLY A 270 11.40 5.90 -19.98
N ALA A 271 11.26 4.63 -19.62
CA ALA A 271 10.63 3.62 -20.46
C ALA A 271 9.08 3.68 -20.42
N TRP A 272 8.51 4.44 -19.46
CA TRP A 272 7.07 4.58 -19.23
C TRP A 272 6.62 6.05 -19.21
N PRO A 273 6.89 6.84 -20.27
CA PRO A 273 6.70 8.29 -20.23
C PRO A 273 5.25 8.70 -19.94
N GLU A 274 4.26 8.08 -20.56
CA GLU A 274 2.84 8.39 -20.37
C GLU A 274 2.38 8.15 -18.93
N LEU A 275 2.77 7.02 -18.33
CA LEU A 275 2.46 6.72 -16.93
C LEU A 275 3.14 7.71 -15.97
N ILE A 276 4.41 8.03 -16.22
CA ILE A 276 5.17 8.97 -15.39
C ILE A 276 4.60 10.38 -15.49
N ASP A 277 4.19 10.82 -16.66
CA ASP A 277 3.54 12.13 -16.88
C ASP A 277 2.17 12.17 -16.20
N THR A 278 1.36 11.12 -16.32
CA THR A 278 0.08 10.97 -15.61
C THR A 278 0.27 11.06 -14.09
N PHE A 279 1.24 10.30 -13.56
CA PHE A 279 1.56 10.36 -12.14
C PHE A 279 2.07 11.75 -11.71
N ALA A 280 2.96 12.37 -12.48
CA ALA A 280 3.51 13.69 -12.17
C ALA A 280 2.41 14.76 -12.09
N ALA A 281 1.43 14.71 -13.00
CA ALA A 281 0.26 15.58 -12.98
C ALA A 281 -0.65 15.32 -11.77
N ALA A 282 -0.82 14.04 -11.39
CA ALA A 282 -1.69 13.63 -10.29
C ALA A 282 -1.08 13.83 -8.89
N ARG A 283 0.25 13.80 -8.77
CA ARG A 283 0.95 13.86 -7.48
C ARG A 283 0.53 15.02 -6.57
N PRO A 284 0.37 16.27 -7.04
CA PRO A 284 -0.09 17.37 -6.19
C PRO A 284 -1.46 17.11 -5.56
N VAL A 285 -2.39 16.53 -6.35
CA VAL A 285 -3.73 16.19 -5.88
C VAL A 285 -3.67 15.03 -4.88
N ILE A 286 -2.84 14.02 -5.12
CA ILE A 286 -2.60 12.93 -4.17
C ILE A 286 -2.10 13.51 -2.84
N ALA A 287 -1.09 14.37 -2.88
CA ALA A 287 -0.53 15.01 -1.69
C ALA A 287 -1.59 15.84 -0.94
N GLU A 288 -2.31 16.71 -1.63
CA GLU A 288 -3.37 17.54 -1.04
C GLU A 288 -4.43 16.71 -0.31
N LYS A 289 -4.90 15.63 -0.94
CA LYS A 289 -5.98 14.78 -0.40
C LYS A 289 -5.52 13.80 0.69
N LEU A 290 -4.25 13.39 0.69
CA LEU A 290 -3.76 12.37 1.60
C LEU A 290 -2.87 12.88 2.74
N GLY A 291 -2.30 14.06 2.69
CA GLY A 291 -1.46 14.49 3.80
C GLY A 291 -0.64 15.76 3.58
N GLY A 292 -0.96 16.54 2.55
CA GLY A 292 -0.24 17.78 2.27
C GLY A 292 1.20 17.52 1.82
N ASP A 293 2.14 18.32 2.31
CA ASP A 293 3.55 18.28 1.89
C ASP A 293 4.34 17.08 2.45
N ASN A 294 3.74 16.29 3.34
CA ASN A 294 4.38 15.12 3.95
C ASN A 294 4.28 13.89 3.03
N ILE A 295 5.13 13.86 2.02
CA ILE A 295 5.25 12.71 1.11
C ILE A 295 6.11 11.62 1.77
N PRO A 296 5.71 10.33 1.74
CA PRO A 296 6.51 9.25 2.31
C PRO A 296 7.93 9.17 1.74
N LEU A 297 8.89 8.69 2.53
CA LEU A 297 10.29 8.56 2.07
C LEU A 297 10.41 7.48 0.99
N ILE A 298 9.83 6.31 1.23
CA ILE A 298 9.83 5.18 0.29
C ILE A 298 8.38 4.74 0.14
N TRP A 299 7.86 4.81 -1.06
CA TRP A 299 6.47 4.47 -1.34
C TRP A 299 6.27 3.99 -2.77
N THR A 300 5.12 3.37 -3.03
CA THR A 300 4.73 2.95 -4.36
C THR A 300 3.32 3.37 -4.68
N VAL A 301 3.08 3.58 -5.97
CA VAL A 301 1.75 3.72 -6.56
C VAL A 301 1.60 2.65 -7.63
N ASP A 302 0.52 1.89 -7.56
CA ASP A 302 0.26 0.76 -8.45
C ASP A 302 -0.91 1.12 -9.36
N PHE A 303 -0.68 1.10 -10.67
CA PHE A 303 -1.68 1.42 -11.69
C PHE A 303 -2.06 0.18 -12.48
N MET A 304 -3.30 0.14 -12.92
CA MET A 304 -3.82 -0.83 -13.88
C MET A 304 -4.34 -0.09 -15.10
N LEU A 305 -4.25 -0.74 -16.27
CA LEU A 305 -4.87 -0.21 -17.47
C LEU A 305 -6.38 -0.37 -17.43
N ASP A 306 -7.06 0.64 -17.95
CA ASP A 306 -8.48 0.65 -18.27
C ASP A 306 -8.65 1.30 -19.65
N THR A 307 -9.87 1.41 -20.12
CA THR A 307 -10.20 2.03 -21.40
C THR A 307 -11.18 3.17 -21.16
N ASP A 308 -10.81 4.37 -21.57
CA ASP A 308 -11.67 5.54 -21.49
C ASP A 308 -12.87 5.46 -22.44
N ALA A 309 -13.81 6.38 -22.28
CA ALA A 309 -15.04 6.45 -23.07
C ALA A 309 -14.79 6.65 -24.57
N ASP A 310 -13.65 7.24 -24.95
CA ASP A 310 -13.22 7.45 -26.33
C ASP A 310 -12.42 6.26 -26.90
N GLY A 311 -12.17 5.21 -26.09
CA GLY A 311 -11.42 4.02 -26.45
C GLY A 311 -9.91 4.13 -26.22
N SER A 312 -9.40 5.22 -25.67
CA SER A 312 -7.99 5.39 -25.32
C SER A 312 -7.60 4.64 -24.03
N ASP A 313 -6.31 4.42 -23.85
CA ASP A 313 -5.77 3.84 -22.61
C ASP A 313 -5.85 4.84 -21.45
N ALA A 314 -6.30 4.35 -20.30
CA ALA A 314 -6.32 5.07 -19.04
C ALA A 314 -5.54 4.31 -17.97
N TYR A 315 -4.85 5.05 -17.09
CA TYR A 315 -4.19 4.48 -15.93
C TYR A 315 -5.03 4.70 -14.68
N VAL A 316 -5.52 3.61 -14.09
CA VAL A 316 -6.33 3.62 -12.87
C VAL A 316 -5.48 3.22 -11.68
N LEU A 317 -5.46 4.07 -10.66
CA LEU A 317 -4.75 3.80 -9.41
C LEU A 317 -5.45 2.69 -8.62
N GLY A 318 -4.74 1.62 -8.37
CA GLY A 318 -5.24 0.45 -7.64
C GLY A 318 -4.73 0.33 -6.22
N GLU A 319 -3.56 0.92 -5.90
CA GLU A 319 -2.96 0.82 -4.58
C GLU A 319 -1.89 1.89 -4.36
N ILE A 320 -1.76 2.33 -3.11
CA ILE A 320 -0.60 3.08 -2.61
C ILE A 320 -0.02 2.31 -1.42
N ASN A 321 1.31 2.18 -1.34
CA ASN A 321 1.99 1.56 -0.22
C ASN A 321 3.12 2.46 0.28
N CYS A 322 3.26 2.67 1.61
CA CYS A 322 4.32 3.49 2.19
C CYS A 322 4.90 2.97 3.51
N SER A 323 4.27 1.98 4.14
CA SER A 323 4.68 1.55 5.49
C SER A 323 5.96 0.70 5.49
N CYS A 324 6.10 -0.16 4.49
CA CYS A 324 7.18 -1.16 4.49
C CYS A 324 7.57 -1.57 3.06
N VAL A 325 7.58 -0.61 2.16
CA VAL A 325 7.93 -0.85 0.75
C VAL A 325 9.36 -1.35 0.65
N GLY A 326 9.55 -2.53 0.03
CA GLY A 326 10.85 -3.14 -0.23
C GLY A 326 11.34 -2.86 -1.65
N PHE A 327 12.66 -2.86 -1.81
CA PHE A 327 13.35 -2.81 -3.11
C PHE A 327 14.49 -3.85 -3.16
N THR A 328 14.20 -5.03 -2.65
CA THR A 328 15.21 -6.09 -2.43
C THR A 328 15.72 -6.74 -3.70
N SER A 329 14.99 -6.63 -4.80
CA SER A 329 15.40 -7.10 -6.13
C SER A 329 16.23 -6.06 -6.90
N GLU A 330 16.35 -4.84 -6.38
CA GLU A 330 16.84 -3.66 -7.10
C GLU A 330 18.00 -2.97 -6.34
N LEU A 331 18.69 -3.72 -5.47
CA LEU A 331 19.79 -3.20 -4.64
C LEU A 331 20.99 -2.70 -5.46
N ASP A 332 21.14 -3.14 -6.70
CA ASP A 332 22.17 -2.72 -7.64
C ASP A 332 21.81 -1.45 -8.43
N MET A 333 20.59 -0.90 -8.23
CA MET A 333 20.10 0.27 -8.95
C MET A 333 20.33 1.61 -8.22
N GLY A 334 21.05 1.61 -7.13
CA GLY A 334 21.39 2.84 -6.39
C GLY A 334 20.21 3.48 -5.65
N ILE A 335 19.18 2.70 -5.30
CA ILE A 335 17.99 3.20 -4.60
C ILE A 335 18.32 3.59 -3.16
N GLN A 336 19.14 2.78 -2.47
CA GLN A 336 19.58 3.05 -1.11
C GLN A 336 20.36 4.37 -0.97
N GLU A 337 21.12 4.74 -1.98
CA GLU A 337 21.83 6.03 -2.03
C GLU A 337 20.84 7.20 -2.12
N ARG A 338 19.81 7.09 -2.97
CA ARG A 338 18.74 8.09 -3.06
C ARG A 338 17.94 8.22 -1.78
N VAL A 339 17.63 7.07 -1.14
CA VAL A 339 16.97 7.04 0.18
C VAL A 339 17.81 7.75 1.22
N ALA A 340 19.11 7.51 1.24
CA ALA A 340 20.04 8.15 2.17
C ALA A 340 20.13 9.68 1.95
N GLU A 341 20.26 10.11 0.71
CA GLU A 341 20.30 11.54 0.34
C GLU A 341 19.03 12.27 0.76
N GLU A 342 17.85 11.71 0.43
CA GLU A 342 16.55 12.28 0.76
C GLU A 342 16.34 12.31 2.28
N ALA A 343 16.64 11.23 3.00
CA ALA A 343 16.49 11.17 4.45
C ALA A 343 17.38 12.16 5.18
N LEU A 344 18.66 12.25 4.79
CA LEU A 344 19.59 13.24 5.34
C LEU A 344 19.18 14.67 4.97
N GLY A 345 18.64 14.87 3.77
CA GLY A 345 18.10 16.15 3.32
C GLY A 345 16.98 16.65 4.22
N ARG A 346 16.01 15.77 4.52
CA ARG A 346 14.88 16.08 5.42
C ARG A 346 15.35 16.43 6.84
N VAL A 347 16.28 15.66 7.40
CA VAL A 347 16.82 15.93 8.74
C VAL A 347 17.60 17.26 8.77
N ARG A 348 18.35 17.59 7.70
CA ARG A 348 19.04 18.89 7.58
C ARG A 348 18.05 20.05 7.50
N ALA A 349 17.02 19.92 6.68
CA ALA A 349 16.00 20.96 6.51
C ALA A 349 15.27 21.27 7.83
N ALA A 350 14.91 20.23 8.60
CA ALA A 350 14.27 20.41 9.90
C ALA A 350 15.18 21.02 10.97
N ALA A 351 16.50 20.82 10.87
CA ALA A 351 17.47 21.39 11.80
C ALA A 351 17.86 22.84 11.45
N ALA A 352 17.47 23.34 10.27
CA ALA A 352 17.75 24.71 9.88
C ALA A 352 16.86 25.68 10.69
N PRO A 353 17.40 26.81 11.21
CA PRO A 353 16.57 27.84 11.86
C PRO A 353 15.48 28.30 10.86
N ALA A 354 14.27 28.49 11.35
CA ALA A 354 13.21 29.15 10.56
C ALA A 354 13.71 30.54 10.13
N ALA A 355 13.76 30.81 8.84
CA ALA A 355 14.24 32.05 8.24
C ALA A 355 13.31 33.23 8.54
#